data_f92a1dbf3d4e325218c0f32ad91c3fbf
#
_entry.id   f92a1dbf3d4e325218c0f32ad91c3fbf
#
_cell.length_a   1.000
_cell.length_b   1.000
_cell.length_c   1.000
_cell.angle_alpha   90.00
_cell.angle_beta   90.00
_cell.angle_gamma   90.00
#
_symmetry.space_group_name_H-M   'P 1'
#
loop_
_entity.id
_entity.type
_entity.pdbx_description
1 polymer ?
#
loop_
_entity_poly.entity_id
_entity_poly.type
_entity_poly.pdbx_seq_one_letter_code
_entity_poly.pdbx_strand_id
1 'polypeptide(L)'
;MFFFLKKIYYSIFDKNYNFSKTLINQYYTGKKKTVLSFSSIGAGTKYIQNEEFFNLTKKYNVLFIKDITRSWFNNVDAKLIKRNISKKICYAIGHSMGGFNAIIFSTLHNVQKVIAF
;
A
#
# COMPACT_ATOMS: atom_id res chain seq x y z
N MET A 1 -13.75 -8.85 16.59
CA MET A 1 -14.11 -7.52 17.12
C MET A 1 -13.12 -6.46 16.69
N PHE A 2 -11.87 -6.74 16.77
CA PHE A 2 -10.80 -5.81 16.43
C PHE A 2 -10.78 -5.36 14.96
N PHE A 3 -10.94 -6.30 14.03
CA PHE A 3 -11.07 -6.03 12.61
C PHE A 3 -12.34 -5.21 12.28
N PHE A 4 -13.41 -5.42 13.01
CA PHE A 4 -14.67 -4.67 12.86
C PHE A 4 -14.51 -3.18 13.22
N LEU A 5 -13.85 -2.89 14.33
CA LEU A 5 -13.58 -1.50 14.74
C LEU A 5 -12.70 -0.77 13.73
N LYS A 6 -11.72 -1.46 13.14
CA LYS A 6 -10.92 -0.91 12.04
C LYS A 6 -11.77 -0.58 10.82
N LYS A 7 -12.66 -1.48 10.44
CA LYS A 7 -13.58 -1.21 9.32
C LYS A 7 -14.36 0.07 9.55
N ILE A 8 -14.90 0.25 10.74
CA ILE A 8 -15.64 1.47 11.10
C ILE A 8 -14.72 2.70 10.98
N TYR A 9 -13.53 2.62 11.54
CA TYR A 9 -12.57 3.71 11.46
C TYR A 9 -12.29 4.12 10.02
N TYR A 10 -11.88 3.17 9.18
CA TYR A 10 -11.54 3.47 7.78
C TYR A 10 -12.76 3.94 6.97
N SER A 11 -13.94 3.41 7.23
CA SER A 11 -15.14 3.86 6.52
C SER A 11 -15.51 5.31 6.84
N ILE A 12 -15.16 5.79 8.03
CA ILE A 12 -15.42 7.17 8.44
C ILE A 12 -14.30 8.11 7.99
N PHE A 13 -13.05 7.70 8.11
CA PHE A 13 -11.89 8.59 7.97
C PHE A 13 -11.13 8.43 6.65
N ASP A 14 -11.38 7.35 5.91
CA ASP A 14 -10.73 7.11 4.63
C ASP A 14 -11.78 6.88 3.53
N LYS A 15 -11.91 7.87 2.65
CA LYS A 15 -12.88 7.86 1.55
C LYS A 15 -12.65 6.72 0.54
N ASN A 16 -11.46 6.17 0.51
CA ASN A 16 -11.09 5.10 -0.41
C ASN A 16 -11.28 3.71 0.19
N TYR A 17 -11.72 3.63 1.44
CA TYR A 17 -11.94 2.35 2.08
C TYR A 17 -13.17 1.65 1.52
N ASN A 18 -12.98 0.48 0.95
CA ASN A 18 -14.03 -0.30 0.28
C ASN A 18 -14.35 -1.61 0.99
N PHE A 19 -14.03 -1.72 2.28
CA PHE A 19 -14.23 -2.92 3.11
C PHE A 19 -13.44 -4.15 2.64
N SER A 20 -12.52 -4.00 1.71
CA SER A 20 -11.62 -5.08 1.33
C SER A 20 -10.53 -5.29 2.39
N LYS A 21 -9.78 -6.37 2.24
CA LYS A 21 -8.59 -6.64 3.07
C LYS A 21 -7.37 -5.84 2.62
N THR A 22 -7.47 -5.20 1.48
CA THR A 22 -6.45 -4.33 0.90
C THR A 22 -7.05 -2.95 0.69
N LEU A 23 -6.42 -1.93 1.23
CA LEU A 23 -6.79 -0.54 1.00
C LEU A 23 -5.74 0.11 0.11
N ILE A 24 -6.20 0.84 -0.89
CA ILE A 24 -5.32 1.53 -1.84
C ILE A 24 -5.71 3.01 -1.89
N ASN A 25 -4.74 3.86 -1.63
CA ASN A 25 -4.82 5.29 -1.86
C ASN A 25 -3.88 5.68 -2.99
N GLN A 26 -4.42 6.30 -4.03
CA GLN A 26 -3.64 6.76 -5.17
C GLN A 26 -3.29 8.23 -5.01
N TYR A 27 -2.03 8.56 -5.23
CA TYR A 27 -1.56 9.93 -5.24
C TYR A 27 -0.83 10.20 -6.56
N TYR A 28 -1.59 10.66 -7.54
CA TYR A 28 -1.08 10.96 -8.88
C TYR A 28 -0.93 12.47 -9.07
N THR A 29 0.31 12.90 -9.22
CA THR A 29 0.65 14.32 -9.41
C THR A 29 1.16 14.61 -10.82
N GLY A 30 0.79 13.81 -11.81
CA GLY A 30 1.22 13.96 -13.19
C GLY A 30 2.68 13.61 -13.45
N LYS A 31 3.31 12.83 -12.60
CA LYS A 31 4.70 12.39 -12.75
C LYS A 31 4.81 11.23 -13.74
N LYS A 32 6.02 11.04 -14.29
CA LYS A 32 6.28 9.98 -15.27
C LYS A 32 6.43 8.59 -14.66
N LYS A 33 6.91 8.51 -13.42
CA LYS A 33 7.25 7.26 -12.75
C LYS A 33 6.31 6.98 -11.58
N THR A 34 6.02 5.71 -11.35
CA THR A 34 5.11 5.25 -10.30
C THR A 34 5.85 4.41 -9.27
N VAL A 35 5.57 4.67 -8.01
CA VAL A 35 6.08 3.92 -6.86
C VAL A 35 4.91 3.28 -6.13
N LEU A 36 5.05 2.01 -5.77
CA LEU A 36 4.15 1.32 -4.86
C LEU A 36 4.73 1.40 -3.46
N SER A 37 4.01 2.01 -2.54
CA SER A 37 4.41 2.11 -1.14
C SER A 37 3.53 1.21 -0.28
N PHE A 38 4.12 0.13 0.23
CA PHE A 38 3.44 -0.84 1.09
C PHE A 38 3.63 -0.46 2.55
N SER A 39 2.54 -0.29 3.27
CA SER A 39 2.57 0.10 4.67
C SER A 39 3.01 -1.04 5.57
N SER A 40 3.69 -0.69 6.65
CA SER A 40 4.04 -1.61 7.72
C SER A 40 2.81 -1.99 8.57
N ILE A 41 3.03 -2.77 9.61
CA ILE A 41 1.98 -3.16 10.56
C ILE A 41 1.25 -1.96 11.16
N GLY A 42 1.95 -0.85 11.28
CA GLY A 42 1.46 0.38 11.89
C GLY A 42 2.26 0.74 13.12
N ALA A 43 2.45 2.03 13.33
CA ALA A 43 3.18 2.58 14.46
C ALA A 43 2.28 3.53 15.26
N GLY A 44 2.57 3.69 16.54
CA GLY A 44 1.86 4.62 17.43
C GLY A 44 0.52 4.08 17.90
N THR A 45 -0.56 4.38 17.22
CA THR A 45 -1.84 3.74 17.46
C THR A 45 -1.80 2.37 16.78
N LYS A 46 -1.71 1.33 17.53
CA LYS A 46 -1.42 -0.07 17.15
C LYS A 46 -2.18 -0.64 15.96
N TYR A 47 -3.09 0.10 15.36
CA TYR A 47 -4.06 -0.47 14.43
C TYR A 47 -4.30 0.39 13.19
N ILE A 48 -3.63 1.53 13.11
CA ILE A 48 -3.72 2.43 11.98
C ILE A 48 -2.41 2.35 11.20
N GLN A 49 -2.51 1.98 9.95
CA GLN A 49 -1.39 2.01 9.03
C GLN A 49 -1.31 3.37 8.38
N ASN A 50 -0.16 3.99 8.46
CA ASN A 50 0.10 5.26 7.82
C ASN A 50 0.50 5.08 6.36
N GLU A 51 0.38 6.15 5.60
CA GLU A 51 0.94 6.26 4.26
C GLU A 51 2.43 6.56 4.38
N GLU A 52 3.23 5.51 4.44
CA GLU A 52 4.66 5.62 4.63
C GLU A 52 5.34 6.10 3.37
N PHE A 53 6.43 6.85 3.53
CA PHE A 53 7.21 7.43 2.43
C PHE A 53 6.43 8.48 1.63
N PHE A 54 5.56 9.22 2.28
CA PHE A 54 4.72 10.22 1.63
C PHE A 54 5.53 11.29 0.86
N ASN A 55 6.75 11.55 1.28
CA ASN A 55 7.64 12.49 0.58
C ASN A 55 7.92 12.11 -0.88
N LEU A 56 7.75 10.85 -1.24
CA LEU A 56 7.91 10.39 -2.63
C LEU A 56 6.89 11.01 -3.57
N THR A 57 5.75 11.49 -3.06
CA THR A 57 4.73 12.17 -3.87
C THR A 57 5.24 13.45 -4.53
N LYS A 58 6.34 14.00 -4.05
CA LYS A 58 6.98 15.17 -4.67
C LYS A 58 7.59 14.85 -6.03
N LYS A 59 8.04 13.61 -6.26
CA LYS A 59 8.76 13.19 -7.47
C LYS A 59 8.07 12.11 -8.28
N TYR A 60 7.17 11.36 -7.67
CA TYR A 60 6.56 10.17 -8.25
C TYR A 60 5.06 10.19 -8.09
N ASN A 61 4.36 9.49 -8.99
CA ASN A 61 3.02 9.04 -8.67
C ASN A 61 3.14 7.91 -7.65
N VAL A 62 2.40 7.96 -6.56
CA VAL A 62 2.51 6.96 -5.50
C VAL A 62 1.18 6.27 -5.30
N LEU A 63 1.24 4.96 -5.23
CA LEU A 63 0.13 4.10 -4.83
C LEU A 63 0.44 3.59 -3.42
N PHE A 64 -0.32 4.05 -2.44
CA PHE A 64 -0.19 3.59 -1.05
C PHE A 64 -1.06 2.36 -0.84
N ILE A 65 -0.44 1.27 -0.43
CA ILE A 65 -1.09 -0.04 -0.30
C ILE A 65 -1.03 -0.48 1.16
N LYS A 66 -2.19 -0.73 1.74
CA LYS A 66 -2.32 -1.19 3.13
C LYS A 66 -2.86 -2.61 3.16
N ASP A 67 -2.11 -3.50 3.76
CA ASP A 67 -2.52 -4.86 4.11
C ASP A 67 -3.30 -4.79 5.42
N ILE A 68 -4.60 -4.58 5.33
CA ILE A 68 -5.46 -4.22 6.46
C ILE A 68 -5.46 -5.28 7.56
N THR A 69 -5.39 -6.54 7.17
CA THR A 69 -5.42 -7.66 8.13
C THR A 69 -4.05 -8.04 8.67
N ARG A 70 -3.00 -7.31 8.30
CA ARG A 70 -1.59 -7.63 8.63
C ARG A 70 -1.25 -9.08 8.30
N SER A 71 -1.61 -9.46 7.10
CA SER A 71 -1.55 -10.85 6.66
C SER A 71 -0.20 -11.28 6.12
N TRP A 72 0.77 -10.37 6.04
CA TRP A 72 2.04 -10.62 5.38
C TRP A 72 1.83 -11.14 3.95
N PHE A 73 1.07 -10.38 3.19
CA PHE A 73 0.66 -10.62 1.82
C PHE A 73 -0.47 -11.65 1.60
N ASN A 74 -0.78 -12.52 2.54
CA ASN A 74 -1.76 -13.60 2.33
C ASN A 74 -3.16 -13.11 1.93
N ASN A 75 -3.56 -11.93 2.42
CA ASN A 75 -4.85 -11.32 2.10
C ASN A 75 -4.71 -10.09 1.20
N VAL A 76 -3.53 -9.83 0.66
CA VAL A 76 -3.32 -8.71 -0.27
C VAL A 76 -3.89 -9.08 -1.63
N ASP A 77 -4.75 -8.23 -2.16
CA ASP A 77 -5.36 -8.41 -3.48
C ASP A 77 -4.45 -7.80 -4.55
N ALA A 78 -3.57 -8.63 -5.11
CA ALA A 78 -2.64 -8.20 -6.15
C ALA A 78 -3.36 -7.76 -7.44
N LYS A 79 -4.52 -8.36 -7.76
CA LYS A 79 -5.31 -7.96 -8.93
C LYS A 79 -5.89 -6.57 -8.74
N LEU A 80 -6.35 -6.25 -7.53
CA LEU A 80 -6.83 -4.91 -7.20
C LEU A 80 -5.70 -3.89 -7.35
N ILE A 81 -4.51 -4.20 -6.87
CA ILE A 81 -3.35 -3.32 -7.04
C ILE A 81 -3.09 -3.09 -8.53
N LYS A 82 -3.03 -4.13 -9.33
CA LYS A 82 -2.80 -4.01 -10.78
C LYS A 82 -3.85 -3.18 -11.50
N ARG A 83 -5.12 -3.33 -11.14
CA ARG A 83 -6.21 -2.54 -11.74
C ARG A 83 -6.09 -1.04 -11.45
N ASN A 84 -5.43 -0.68 -10.36
CA ASN A 84 -5.24 0.72 -9.96
C ASN A 84 -3.96 1.33 -10.53
N ILE A 85 -3.14 0.58 -11.24
CA ILE A 85 -1.92 1.09 -11.83
C ILE A 85 -2.18 1.41 -13.29
N SER A 86 -2.11 2.71 -13.65
CA SER A 86 -2.28 3.18 -15.02
C SER A 86 -0.97 3.41 -15.75
N LYS A 87 0.15 3.40 -15.04
CA LYS A 87 1.49 3.67 -15.58
C LYS A 87 2.47 2.59 -15.15
N LYS A 88 3.61 2.53 -15.87
CA LYS A 88 4.68 1.58 -15.55
C LYS A 88 5.13 1.73 -14.11
N ILE A 89 5.20 0.61 -13.39
CA ILE A 89 5.72 0.57 -12.03
C ILE A 89 7.24 0.62 -12.11
N CYS A 90 7.84 1.61 -11.45
CA CYS A 90 9.28 1.72 -11.38
C CYS A 90 9.85 1.10 -10.11
N TYR A 91 9.19 1.33 -8.99
CA TYR A 91 9.68 0.94 -7.68
C TYR A 91 8.56 0.39 -6.82
N ALA A 92 8.92 -0.54 -5.95
CA ALA A 92 8.12 -0.92 -4.78
C ALA A 92 8.98 -0.67 -3.53
N ILE A 93 8.40 -0.06 -2.53
CA ILE A 93 9.09 0.28 -1.28
C ILE A 93 8.23 -0.12 -0.09
N GLY A 94 8.87 -0.55 0.97
CA GLY A 94 8.19 -0.84 2.21
C GLY A 94 9.15 -1.07 3.38
N HIS A 95 8.61 -0.95 4.58
CA HIS A 95 9.31 -1.18 5.82
C HIS A 95 8.62 -2.31 6.59
N SER A 96 9.39 -3.19 7.23
CA SER A 96 8.86 -4.33 8.01
C SER A 96 7.91 -5.20 7.18
N MET A 97 6.67 -5.41 7.61
CA MET A 97 5.65 -6.13 6.82
C MET A 97 5.48 -5.52 5.42
N GLY A 98 5.52 -4.19 5.32
CA GLY A 98 5.46 -3.51 4.02
C GLY A 98 6.62 -3.86 3.12
N GLY A 99 7.83 -3.99 3.67
CA GLY A 99 9.00 -4.46 2.92
C GLY A 99 8.82 -5.89 2.41
N PHE A 100 8.31 -6.77 3.25
CA PHE A 100 7.95 -8.13 2.85
C PHE A 100 6.91 -8.13 1.71
N ASN A 101 5.85 -7.36 1.87
CA ASN A 101 4.78 -7.26 0.88
C ASN A 101 5.30 -6.70 -0.46
N ALA A 102 6.19 -5.72 -0.42
CA ALA A 102 6.84 -5.18 -1.61
C ALA A 102 7.65 -6.23 -2.35
N ILE A 103 8.43 -7.02 -1.63
CA ILE A 103 9.22 -8.11 -2.21
C ILE A 103 8.31 -9.14 -2.87
N ILE A 104 7.29 -9.63 -2.16
CA ILE A 104 6.38 -10.65 -2.68
C ILE A 104 5.64 -10.14 -3.92
N PHE A 105 5.08 -8.93 -3.87
CA PHE A 105 4.42 -8.35 -5.04
C PHE A 105 5.37 -8.30 -6.25
N SER A 106 6.62 -7.92 -6.02
CA SER A 106 7.62 -7.77 -7.08
C SER A 106 8.07 -9.11 -7.68
N THR A 107 7.92 -10.23 -6.96
CA THR A 107 8.15 -11.56 -7.55
C THR A 107 7.03 -11.99 -8.49
N LEU A 108 5.84 -11.41 -8.32
CA LEU A 108 4.65 -11.76 -9.10
C LEU A 108 4.42 -10.82 -10.28
N HIS A 109 4.97 -9.62 -10.23
CA HIS A 109 4.71 -8.56 -11.20
C HIS A 109 5.98 -7.79 -11.55
N ASN A 110 5.98 -7.19 -12.74
CA ASN A 110 7.11 -6.44 -13.26
C ASN A 110 7.30 -5.13 -12.48
N VAL A 111 8.26 -5.15 -11.57
CA VAL A 111 8.73 -3.98 -10.82
C VAL A 111 10.23 -3.84 -11.09
N GLN A 112 10.69 -2.65 -11.44
CA GLN A 112 12.10 -2.43 -11.80
C GLN A 112 13.05 -2.56 -10.61
N LYS A 113 12.62 -2.06 -9.44
CA LYS A 113 13.45 -2.09 -8.24
C LYS A 113 12.58 -2.18 -6.99
N VAL A 114 13.03 -2.95 -6.04
CA VAL A 114 12.42 -3.07 -4.70
C VAL A 114 13.37 -2.53 -3.66
N ILE A 115 12.83 -1.73 -2.75
CA ILE A 115 13.56 -1.19 -1.60
C ILE A 115 12.81 -1.64 -0.34
N ALA A 116 13.41 -2.52 0.42
CA ALA A 116 12.80 -3.07 1.63
C ALA A 116 13.70 -2.81 2.85
N PHE A 117 13.11 -2.37 3.93
CA PHE A 117 13.78 -2.10 5.19
C PHE A 117 13.34 -3.06 6.29
#